data_925fa1e210e3e3fa19787b3927010122
#
_entry.id   925fa1e210e3e3fa19787b3927010122
#
_cell.length_a   1.000
_cell.length_b   1.000
_cell.length_c   1.000
_cell.angle_alpha   90.00
_cell.angle_beta   90.00
_cell.angle_gamma   90.00
#
_symmetry.space_group_name_H-M   'P 1'
#
loop_
_entity.id
_entity.type
_entity.pdbx_description
1 polymer ?
#
loop_
_entity_poly.entity_id
_entity_poly.type
_entity_poly.pdbx_seq_one_letter_code
_entity_poly.pdbx_strand_id
1 'polypeptide(L)'
;MSYQVVIPKKVQKELNRVDQRYLPRILALLKSLEGNPYLGKKLSGEHDGKRSCRVWPYRIVYTILNEELVVLVIAIGHRQGVYQ
;
A
#
# COMPACT_ATOMS: atom_id res chain seq x y z
N MET A 1 3.37 10.42 -16.19
CA MET A 1 4.23 10.75 -15.06
C MET A 1 4.21 9.60 -14.06
N SER A 2 5.32 9.34 -13.44
CA SER A 2 5.38 8.27 -12.45
C SER A 2 5.51 8.84 -11.04
N TYR A 3 4.95 8.10 -10.10
CA TYR A 3 5.04 8.40 -8.68
C TYR A 3 6.16 7.57 -8.08
N GLN A 4 6.74 8.07 -7.00
CA GLN A 4 7.70 7.30 -6.22
C GLN A 4 6.97 6.63 -5.07
N VAL A 5 7.13 5.32 -4.93
CA VAL A 5 6.56 4.58 -3.81
C VAL A 5 7.54 4.64 -2.65
N VAL A 6 7.09 5.19 -1.53
CA VAL A 6 7.90 5.31 -0.32
C VAL A 6 7.36 4.34 0.73
N ILE A 7 8.25 3.50 1.24
CA ILE A 7 7.92 2.49 2.24
C ILE A 7 8.69 2.81 3.51
N PRO A 8 8.03 3.44 4.50
CA PRO A 8 8.72 3.78 5.75
C PRO A 8 9.25 2.54 6.48
N LYS A 9 10.19 2.75 7.35
CA LYS A 9 10.87 1.66 8.06
C LYS A 9 9.90 0.71 8.75
N LYS A 10 8.89 1.27 9.41
CA LYS A 10 7.86 0.47 10.07
C LYS A 10 7.16 -0.46 9.08
N VAL A 11 6.84 0.06 7.89
CA VAL A 11 6.14 -0.71 6.87
C VAL A 11 7.08 -1.73 6.22
N GLN A 12 8.37 -1.39 6.09
CA GLN A 12 9.35 -2.36 5.61
C GLN A 12 9.40 -3.60 6.51
N LYS A 13 9.26 -3.40 7.82
CA LYS A 13 9.20 -4.51 8.75
C LYS A 13 7.95 -5.36 8.53
N GLU A 14 6.82 -4.71 8.25
CA GLU A 14 5.60 -5.42 7.92
C GLU A 14 5.76 -6.23 6.65
N LEU A 15 6.38 -5.63 5.64
CA LEU A 15 6.64 -6.29 4.37
C LEU A 15 7.51 -7.54 4.56
N ASN A 16 8.49 -7.48 5.45
CA ASN A 16 9.37 -8.60 5.74
C ASN A 16 8.65 -9.77 6.41
N ARG A 17 7.48 -9.53 6.98
CA ARG A 17 6.66 -10.58 7.62
C ARG A 17 5.67 -11.23 6.67
N VAL A 18 5.57 -10.72 5.46
CA VAL A 18 4.65 -11.27 4.47
C VAL A 18 5.15 -12.65 4.05
N ASP A 19 4.20 -13.59 3.94
CA ASP A 19 4.48 -14.92 3.45
C ASP A 19 5.10 -14.83 2.05
N GLN A 20 6.20 -15.52 1.84
CA GLN A 20 6.95 -15.46 0.59
C GLN A 20 6.12 -15.85 -0.63
N ARG A 21 5.08 -16.65 -0.43
CA ARG A 21 4.19 -17.04 -1.54
C ARG A 21 3.48 -15.83 -2.15
N TYR A 22 3.23 -14.79 -1.35
CA TYR A 22 2.48 -13.62 -1.79
C TYR A 22 3.37 -12.40 -2.05
N LEU A 23 4.62 -12.48 -1.63
CA LEU A 23 5.51 -11.33 -1.73
C LEU A 23 5.68 -10.82 -3.17
N PRO A 24 5.86 -11.69 -4.19
CA PRO A 24 5.98 -11.20 -5.56
C PRO A 24 4.77 -10.39 -6.04
N ARG A 25 3.57 -10.81 -5.63
CA ARG A 25 2.35 -10.08 -6.00
C ARG A 25 2.29 -8.72 -5.34
N ILE A 26 2.71 -8.65 -4.07
CA ILE A 26 2.72 -7.38 -3.34
C ILE A 26 3.73 -6.42 -3.98
N LEU A 27 4.92 -6.92 -4.32
CA LEU A 27 5.93 -6.10 -4.96
C LEU A 27 5.47 -5.63 -6.34
N ALA A 28 4.79 -6.49 -7.10
CA ALA A 28 4.24 -6.12 -8.39
C ALA A 28 3.17 -5.04 -8.27
N LEU A 29 2.32 -5.13 -7.25
CA LEU A 29 1.31 -4.13 -7.00
C LEU A 29 1.94 -2.78 -6.64
N LEU A 30 2.93 -2.79 -5.74
CA LEU A 30 3.64 -1.57 -5.37
C LEU A 30 4.27 -0.92 -6.61
N LYS A 31 4.84 -1.71 -7.49
CA LYS A 31 5.40 -1.21 -8.74
C LYS A 31 4.32 -0.59 -9.63
N SER A 32 3.15 -1.22 -9.69
CA SER A 32 2.03 -0.71 -10.48
C SER A 32 1.53 0.65 -9.99
N LEU A 33 1.64 0.90 -8.68
CA LEU A 33 1.23 2.20 -8.12
C LEU A 33 2.11 3.34 -8.60
N GLU A 34 3.33 3.07 -9.07
CA GLU A 34 4.18 4.10 -9.67
C GLU A 34 3.56 4.69 -10.92
N GLY A 35 2.89 3.86 -11.70
CA GLY A 35 2.25 4.30 -12.95
C GLY A 35 0.82 4.75 -12.75
N ASN A 36 0.13 4.22 -11.76
CA ASN A 36 -1.26 4.59 -11.48
C ASN A 36 -1.55 4.47 -9.98
N PRO A 37 -1.38 5.56 -9.23
CA PRO A 37 -1.62 5.52 -7.79
C PRO A 37 -3.11 5.39 -7.41
N TYR A 38 -4.00 5.53 -8.37
CA TYR A 38 -5.45 5.46 -8.11
C TYR A 38 -6.03 4.06 -8.25
N LEU A 39 -5.18 3.04 -8.34
CA LEU A 39 -5.63 1.65 -8.43
C LEU A 39 -6.41 1.18 -7.20
N GLY A 40 -6.02 1.66 -6.02
CA GLY A 40 -6.67 1.25 -4.79
C GLY A 40 -8.03 1.90 -4.60
N LYS A 41 -8.86 1.26 -3.78
CA LYS A 41 -10.17 1.76 -3.44
C LYS A 41 -10.05 2.86 -2.37
N LYS A 42 -10.77 3.96 -2.55
CA LYS A 42 -10.82 5.02 -1.55
C LYS A 42 -11.46 4.50 -0.26
N LEU A 43 -10.88 4.89 0.85
CA LEU A 43 -11.42 4.61 2.17
C LEU A 43 -12.15 5.84 2.70
N SER A 44 -13.07 5.62 3.63
CA SER A 44 -13.88 6.71 4.20
C SER A 44 -13.81 6.65 5.73
N GLY A 45 -14.48 7.61 6.38
CA GLY A 45 -14.52 7.68 7.84
C GLY A 45 -13.14 8.01 8.40
N GLU A 46 -12.71 7.23 9.37
CA GLU A 46 -11.42 7.44 10.04
C GLU A 46 -10.24 7.31 9.09
N HIS A 47 -10.42 6.63 7.97
CA HIS A 47 -9.36 6.38 7.00
C HIS A 47 -9.48 7.26 5.77
N ASP A 48 -10.28 8.34 5.87
CA ASP A 48 -10.44 9.26 4.75
C ASP A 48 -9.09 9.82 4.32
N GLY A 49 -8.90 9.93 3.00
CA GLY A 49 -7.62 10.34 2.43
C GLY A 49 -6.67 9.20 2.13
N LYS A 50 -7.05 7.97 2.47
CA LYS A 50 -6.25 6.78 2.20
C LYS A 50 -6.92 5.91 1.16
N ARG A 51 -6.12 5.00 0.59
CA ARG A 51 -6.60 4.01 -0.37
C ARG A 51 -6.11 2.63 0.06
N SER A 52 -6.81 1.61 -0.39
CA SER A 52 -6.46 0.23 -0.06
C SER A 52 -6.45 -0.63 -1.31
N CYS A 53 -5.42 -1.43 -1.46
CA CYS A 53 -5.34 -2.47 -2.47
C CYS A 53 -5.33 -3.83 -1.79
N ARG A 54 -6.00 -4.79 -2.41
CA ARG A 54 -6.07 -6.15 -1.89
C ARG A 54 -5.13 -7.06 -2.65
N VAL A 55 -4.25 -7.73 -1.92
CA VAL A 55 -3.50 -8.89 -2.41
C VAL A 55 -3.79 -10.00 -1.41
N TRP A 56 -4.92 -10.66 -1.60
CA TRP A 56 -5.44 -11.60 -0.63
C TRP A 56 -4.39 -12.61 -0.19
N PRO A 57 -4.23 -12.87 1.11
CA PRO A 57 -5.02 -12.37 2.25
C PRO A 57 -4.51 -11.06 2.83
N TYR A 58 -3.64 -10.34 2.12
CA TYR A 58 -3.06 -9.10 2.60
C TYR A 58 -3.76 -7.88 2.02
N ARG A 59 -3.58 -6.75 2.71
CA ARG A 59 -4.01 -5.44 2.22
C ARG A 59 -2.86 -4.47 2.33
N ILE A 60 -2.81 -3.56 1.37
CA ILE A 60 -1.85 -2.47 1.34
C ILE A 60 -2.64 -1.19 1.46
N VAL A 61 -2.37 -0.41 2.51
CA VAL A 61 -3.00 0.88 2.72
C VAL A 61 -1.96 1.95 2.43
N TYR A 62 -2.35 2.94 1.64
CA TYR A 62 -1.43 4.00 1.24
C TYR A 62 -2.20 5.31 1.07
N THR A 63 -1.45 6.41 1.01
CA THR A 63 -1.98 7.71 0.66
C THR A 63 -1.17 8.29 -0.50
N ILE A 64 -1.80 9.17 -1.26
CA ILE A 64 -1.17 9.81 -2.41
C ILE A 64 -0.82 11.24 -2.03
N LEU A 65 0.47 11.58 -2.14
CA LEU A 65 0.95 12.93 -1.94
C LEU A 65 1.17 13.52 -3.32
N ASN A 66 0.11 14.12 -3.87
CA ASN A 66 0.09 14.52 -5.26
C ASN A 66 1.14 15.57 -5.60
N GLU A 67 1.38 16.52 -4.70
CA GLU A 67 2.34 17.59 -4.98
C GLU A 67 3.76 17.06 -5.03
N GLU A 68 4.05 16.03 -4.24
CA GLU A 68 5.37 15.42 -4.20
C GLU A 68 5.52 14.29 -5.22
N LEU A 69 4.45 13.88 -5.87
CA LEU A 69 4.40 12.70 -6.73
C LEU A 69 4.87 11.46 -5.99
N VAL A 70 4.36 11.28 -4.78
CA VAL A 70 4.72 10.18 -3.89
C VAL A 70 3.49 9.36 -3.53
N VAL A 71 3.66 8.05 -3.53
CA VAL A 71 2.72 7.11 -2.91
C VAL A 71 3.35 6.68 -1.59
N LEU A 72 2.75 7.10 -0.49
CA LEU A 72 3.26 6.78 0.83
C LEU A 72 2.51 5.57 1.37
N VAL A 73 3.22 4.45 1.52
CA VAL A 73 2.62 3.22 2.05
C VAL A 73 2.50 3.35 3.56
N ILE A 74 1.30 3.14 4.08
CA ILE A 74 1.00 3.34 5.49
C ILE A 74 1.00 2.02 6.24
N ALA A 75 0.51 0.95 5.62
CA ALA A 75 0.45 -0.36 6.26
C ALA A 75 0.40 -1.46 5.21
N ILE A 76 1.05 -2.57 5.53
CA ILE A 76 0.94 -3.82 4.78
C ILE A 76 0.67 -4.90 5.81
N GLY A 77 -0.46 -5.56 5.71
CA GLY A 77 -0.76 -6.58 6.71
C GLY A 77 -1.89 -7.49 6.30
N HIS A 78 -2.11 -8.48 7.15
CA HIS A 78 -3.22 -9.39 6.96
C HIS A 78 -4.52 -8.61 7.05
N ARG A 79 -5.49 -8.97 6.22
CA ARG A 79 -6.75 -8.22 6.09
C ARG A 79 -7.43 -7.88 7.42
N GLN A 80 -7.24 -8.73 8.43
CA GLN A 80 -7.92 -8.55 9.70
C GLN A 80 -7.24 -7.55 10.64
N GLY A 81 -5.97 -7.22 10.39
CA GLY A 81 -5.21 -6.36 11.28
C GLY A 81 -4.89 -4.98 10.74
N VAL A 82 -5.13 -4.75 9.46
CA VAL A 82 -4.61 -3.58 8.75
C VAL A 82 -5.25 -2.27 9.21
N TYR A 83 -6.47 -2.32 9.69
CA TYR A 83 -7.21 -1.11 10.09
C TYR A 83 -7.21 -0.87 11.60
N GLN A 84 -6.43 -1.60 12.34
CA GLN A 84 -6.36 -1.43 13.79
C GLN A 84 -5.34 -0.38 14.19
#